data_3756b8327bb2432b5792f93a48d29d56
#
_entry.id   3756b8327bb2432b5792f93a48d29d56
#
_cell.length_a   1.000
_cell.length_b   1.000
_cell.length_c   1.000
_cell.angle_alpha   90.00
_cell.angle_beta   90.00
_cell.angle_gamma   90.00
#
_symmetry.space_group_name_H-M   'P 1'
#
loop_
_entity.id
_entity.type
_entity.pdbx_description
1 polymer ?
#
loop_
_entity_poly.entity_id
_entity_poly.type
_entity_poly.pdbx_seq_one_letter_code
_entity_poly.pdbx_strand_id
1 'polypeptide(L)'
;MLPMLPEILKQFFKKPATNLFPAKYLPKTITGFLGKVGEGKAEIIPPVESPSGQRGKLVYNRKTCTGCGLCMKVCPAHAIEQVVHPAAEGERPQKRIRIYVGNCIFCGQCVDICAKKSLSHSSEYLLAAEDRYAESQIIE
;
A
#
# COMPACT_ATOMS: atom_id res chain seq x y z
N MET A 1 39.19 1.98 -22.20
CA MET A 1 38.00 1.36 -22.84
C MET A 1 36.78 1.75 -22.02
N LEU A 2 35.73 2.26 -22.65
CA LEU A 2 34.47 2.62 -21.98
C LEU A 2 33.45 1.49 -22.21
N PRO A 3 33.41 0.47 -21.33
CA PRO A 3 32.54 -0.70 -21.51
C PRO A 3 31.05 -0.34 -21.45
N MET A 4 30.71 0.82 -20.90
CA MET A 4 29.34 1.30 -20.77
C MET A 4 28.81 2.06 -22.00
N LEU A 5 29.65 2.45 -22.94
CA LEU A 5 29.25 3.24 -24.11
C LEU A 5 28.12 2.57 -24.92
N PRO A 6 28.16 1.26 -25.25
CA PRO A 6 27.06 0.63 -25.97
C PRO A 6 25.75 0.59 -25.20
N GLU A 7 25.79 0.51 -23.87
CA GLU A 7 24.59 0.52 -23.06
C GLU A 7 23.96 1.92 -23.00
N ILE A 8 24.77 2.97 -22.89
CA ILE A 8 24.31 4.36 -22.96
C ILE A 8 23.63 4.65 -24.30
N LEU A 9 24.23 4.20 -25.41
CA LEU A 9 23.65 4.33 -26.75
C LEU A 9 22.31 3.59 -26.88
N LYS A 10 22.19 2.40 -26.31
CA LYS A 10 20.91 1.67 -26.29
C LYS A 10 19.85 2.40 -25.46
N GLN A 11 20.23 3.01 -24.32
CA GLN A 11 19.31 3.76 -23.49
C GLN A 11 18.78 5.03 -24.18
N PHE A 12 19.60 5.66 -25.01
CA PHE A 12 19.19 6.85 -25.77
C PHE A 12 17.99 6.57 -26.71
N PHE A 13 17.89 5.36 -27.26
CA PHE A 13 16.77 4.96 -28.13
C PHE A 13 15.62 4.26 -27.41
N LYS A 14 15.73 4.01 -26.10
CA LYS A 14 14.63 3.44 -25.32
C LYS A 14 13.63 4.52 -24.92
N LYS A 15 12.35 4.16 -24.88
CA LYS A 15 11.32 5.04 -24.32
C LYS A 15 11.65 5.34 -22.85
N PRO A 16 11.46 6.60 -22.38
CA PRO A 16 11.65 6.95 -20.97
C PRO A 16 10.85 6.01 -20.07
N ALA A 17 11.47 5.47 -19.04
CA ALA A 17 10.79 4.66 -18.03
C ALA A 17 9.99 5.53 -17.04
N THR A 18 10.21 6.85 -17.06
CA THR A 18 9.51 7.80 -16.21
C THR A 18 8.04 7.91 -16.60
N ASN A 19 7.17 7.75 -15.62
CA ASN A 19 5.74 8.04 -15.80
C ASN A 19 5.54 9.56 -15.86
N LEU A 20 4.69 10.02 -16.78
CA LEU A 20 4.30 11.44 -16.88
C LEU A 20 3.33 11.88 -15.76
N PHE A 21 3.14 11.07 -14.75
CA PHE A 21 2.39 11.43 -13.55
C PHE A 21 3.12 12.55 -12.76
N PRO A 22 2.44 13.58 -12.28
CA PRO A 22 1.00 13.86 -12.46
C PRO A 22 0.66 14.65 -13.75
N ALA A 23 1.66 15.08 -14.52
CA ALA A 23 1.46 15.98 -15.68
C ALA A 23 0.51 15.41 -16.74
N LYS A 24 0.49 14.09 -16.94
CA LYS A 24 -0.43 13.43 -17.88
C LYS A 24 -1.90 13.62 -17.52
N TYR A 25 -2.19 13.81 -16.23
CA TYR A 25 -3.54 13.88 -15.68
C TYR A 25 -3.97 15.31 -15.34
N LEU A 26 -3.07 16.29 -15.54
CA LEU A 26 -3.39 17.70 -15.30
C LEU A 26 -4.37 18.21 -16.37
N PRO A 27 -5.43 18.89 -15.96
CA PRO A 27 -6.34 19.51 -16.90
C PRO A 27 -5.65 20.70 -17.59
N LYS A 28 -5.94 20.91 -18.88
CA LYS A 28 -5.38 22.03 -19.67
C LYS A 28 -5.78 23.40 -19.09
N THR A 29 -6.93 23.48 -18.45
CA THR A 29 -7.49 24.71 -17.86
C THR A 29 -8.10 24.41 -16.51
N ILE A 30 -7.52 24.98 -15.44
CA ILE A 30 -7.96 24.71 -14.06
C ILE A 30 -9.38 25.22 -13.80
N THR A 31 -9.71 26.42 -14.29
CA THR A 31 -11.05 27.02 -14.10
C THR A 31 -12.16 26.19 -14.73
N GLY A 32 -11.95 25.68 -15.94
CA GLY A 32 -12.92 24.80 -16.61
C GLY A 32 -13.02 23.41 -15.93
N PHE A 33 -11.93 22.94 -15.34
CA PHE A 33 -11.93 21.70 -14.58
C PHE A 33 -12.70 21.84 -13.26
N LEU A 34 -12.46 22.92 -12.50
CA LEU A 34 -13.20 23.20 -11.25
C LEU A 34 -14.69 23.39 -11.49
N GLY A 35 -15.08 24.00 -12.61
CA GLY A 35 -16.48 24.08 -13.02
C GLY A 35 -17.12 22.68 -13.17
N LYS A 36 -16.42 21.74 -13.81
CA LYS A 36 -16.89 20.35 -13.95
C LYS A 36 -16.95 19.60 -12.63
N VAL A 37 -16.02 19.87 -11.72
CA VAL A 37 -16.04 19.32 -10.35
C VAL A 37 -17.25 19.84 -9.58
N GLY A 38 -17.55 21.16 -9.67
CA GLY A 38 -18.73 21.74 -9.05
C GLY A 38 -20.05 21.19 -9.59
N GLU A 39 -20.08 20.77 -10.86
CA GLU A 39 -21.22 20.10 -11.50
C GLU A 39 -21.29 18.59 -11.22
N GLY A 40 -20.34 18.03 -10.46
CA GLY A 40 -20.25 16.60 -10.17
C GLY A 40 -19.83 15.71 -11.36
N LYS A 41 -19.34 16.32 -12.45
CA LYS A 41 -18.92 15.63 -13.68
C LYS A 41 -17.44 15.20 -13.69
N ALA A 42 -16.66 15.64 -12.71
CA ALA A 42 -15.25 15.28 -12.57
C ALA A 42 -14.86 15.22 -11.10
N GLU A 43 -13.91 14.36 -10.77
CA GLU A 43 -13.30 14.25 -9.44
C GLU A 43 -11.98 15.03 -9.40
N ILE A 44 -11.65 15.59 -8.22
CA ILE A 44 -10.42 16.38 -8.03
C ILE A 44 -9.18 15.47 -8.18
N ILE A 45 -9.27 14.23 -7.70
CA ILE A 45 -8.20 13.22 -7.80
C ILE A 45 -8.83 11.97 -8.44
N PRO A 46 -8.79 11.86 -9.78
CA PRO A 46 -9.27 10.65 -10.42
C PRO A 46 -8.37 9.48 -9.99
N PRO A 47 -8.92 8.28 -9.74
CA PRO A 47 -8.14 7.11 -9.42
C PRO A 47 -7.19 6.79 -10.58
N VAL A 48 -5.90 6.83 -10.30
CA VAL A 48 -4.85 6.44 -11.25
C VAL A 48 -4.46 5.02 -10.97
N GLU A 49 -4.48 4.17 -12.00
CA GLU A 49 -4.06 2.79 -11.88
C GLU A 49 -2.59 2.72 -11.48
N SER A 50 -2.31 2.05 -10.38
CA SER A 50 -0.95 1.86 -9.91
C SER A 50 -0.22 0.80 -10.74
N PRO A 51 1.08 0.96 -10.99
CA PRO A 51 1.85 -0.03 -11.75
C PRO A 51 1.88 -1.39 -11.03
N SER A 52 2.00 -2.46 -11.81
CA SER A 52 2.16 -3.81 -11.28
C SER A 52 3.37 -3.91 -10.34
N GLY A 53 3.20 -4.57 -9.20
CA GLY A 53 4.26 -4.72 -8.20
C GLY A 53 4.37 -3.58 -7.19
N GLN A 54 3.47 -2.59 -7.26
CA GLN A 54 3.41 -1.56 -6.23
C GLN A 54 3.01 -2.17 -4.88
N ARG A 55 3.70 -1.74 -3.82
CA ARG A 55 3.42 -2.14 -2.44
C ARG A 55 2.50 -1.12 -1.79
N GLY A 56 1.20 -1.19 -2.08
CA GLY A 56 0.18 -0.34 -1.47
C GLY A 56 -0.23 -0.85 -0.08
N LYS A 57 -1.37 -0.39 0.40
CA LYS A 57 -1.92 -0.77 1.71
C LYS A 57 -1.92 -2.28 1.91
N LEU A 58 -1.52 -2.73 3.09
CA LEU A 58 -1.58 -4.13 3.46
C LEU A 58 -3.03 -4.60 3.56
N VAL A 59 -3.27 -5.79 3.04
CA VAL A 59 -4.53 -6.51 3.20
C VAL A 59 -4.29 -7.68 4.13
N TYR A 60 -5.11 -7.81 5.16
CA TYR A 60 -5.01 -8.87 6.15
C TYR A 60 -6.22 -9.79 6.09
N ASN A 61 -5.97 -11.07 5.87
CA ASN A 61 -6.99 -12.11 5.93
C ASN A 61 -6.97 -12.78 7.31
N ARG A 62 -7.89 -12.35 8.17
CA ARG A 62 -8.04 -12.85 9.52
C ARG A 62 -8.33 -14.36 9.58
N LYS A 63 -9.06 -14.91 8.57
CA LYS A 63 -9.47 -16.33 8.57
C LYS A 63 -8.29 -17.28 8.38
N THR A 64 -7.29 -16.90 7.58
CA THR A 64 -6.11 -17.73 7.31
C THR A 64 -4.99 -17.53 8.32
N CYS A 65 -5.05 -16.46 9.12
CA CYS A 65 -4.03 -16.13 10.10
C CYS A 65 -4.07 -17.09 11.30
N THR A 66 -2.91 -17.64 11.68
CA THR A 66 -2.75 -18.50 12.85
C THR A 66 -2.26 -17.77 14.10
N GLY A 67 -1.96 -16.46 13.99
CA GLY A 67 -1.44 -15.67 15.11
C GLY A 67 -0.01 -16.06 15.56
N CYS A 68 0.81 -16.62 14.65
CA CYS A 68 2.16 -17.10 14.98
C CYS A 68 3.17 -16.01 15.37
N GLY A 69 2.89 -14.74 15.08
CA GLY A 69 3.72 -13.59 15.46
C GLY A 69 5.00 -13.37 14.64
N LEU A 70 5.27 -14.17 13.59
CA LEU A 70 6.48 -14.01 12.77
C LEU A 70 6.53 -12.64 12.07
N CYS A 71 5.39 -12.16 11.54
CA CYS A 71 5.30 -10.85 10.90
C CYS A 71 5.64 -9.69 11.85
N MET A 72 5.33 -9.83 13.13
CA MET A 72 5.69 -8.85 14.16
C MET A 72 7.20 -8.83 14.41
N LYS A 73 7.85 -10.02 14.45
CA LYS A 73 9.30 -10.13 14.69
C LYS A 73 10.16 -9.57 13.57
N VAL A 74 9.70 -9.67 12.31
CA VAL A 74 10.45 -9.17 11.14
C VAL A 74 10.13 -7.73 10.79
N CYS A 75 9.17 -7.10 11.45
CA CYS A 75 8.77 -5.74 11.15
C CYS A 75 9.80 -4.73 11.67
N PRO A 76 10.56 -4.03 10.79
CA PRO A 76 11.57 -3.09 11.24
C PRO A 76 10.98 -1.81 11.86
N ALA A 77 9.74 -1.49 11.51
CA ALA A 77 9.03 -0.30 11.99
C ALA A 77 8.13 -0.58 13.21
N HIS A 78 8.12 -1.83 13.72
CA HIS A 78 7.23 -2.26 14.81
C HIS A 78 5.75 -1.86 14.61
N ALA A 79 5.31 -1.88 13.35
CA ALA A 79 3.96 -1.50 12.93
C ALA A 79 2.91 -2.59 13.20
N ILE A 80 3.32 -3.76 13.69
CA ILE A 80 2.45 -4.92 13.90
C ILE A 80 2.51 -5.34 15.34
N GLU A 81 1.36 -5.47 15.96
CA GLU A 81 1.23 -6.02 17.32
C GLU A 81 0.33 -7.26 17.34
N GLN A 82 0.47 -8.08 18.37
CA GLN A 82 -0.40 -9.23 18.58
C GLN A 82 -1.53 -8.85 19.53
N VAL A 83 -2.75 -9.10 19.08
CA VAL A 83 -3.97 -8.87 19.84
C VAL A 83 -4.60 -10.23 20.16
N VAL A 84 -5.06 -10.36 21.41
CA VAL A 84 -5.80 -11.55 21.85
C VAL A 84 -7.28 -11.18 21.84
N HIS A 85 -8.05 -11.83 20.99
CA HIS A 85 -9.49 -11.68 20.99
C HIS A 85 -10.07 -12.68 21.98
N PRO A 86 -10.95 -12.22 22.90
CA PRO A 86 -11.66 -13.12 23.79
C PRO A 86 -12.48 -14.11 22.96
N ALA A 87 -12.43 -15.36 23.37
CA ALA A 87 -13.23 -16.41 22.74
C ALA A 87 -14.69 -16.36 23.27
N ALA A 88 -15.64 -16.78 22.45
CA ALA A 88 -16.96 -17.12 22.93
C ALA A 88 -16.89 -18.29 23.93
N GLU A 89 -17.90 -18.47 24.78
CA GLU A 89 -17.92 -19.52 25.79
C GLU A 89 -17.59 -20.90 25.15
N GLY A 90 -16.48 -21.51 25.61
CA GLY A 90 -15.98 -22.82 25.15
C GLY A 90 -14.91 -22.82 24.06
N GLU A 91 -14.53 -21.69 23.48
CA GLU A 91 -13.43 -21.60 22.53
C GLU A 91 -12.13 -21.08 23.16
N ARG A 92 -10.99 -21.43 22.56
CA ARG A 92 -9.68 -20.90 23.00
C ARG A 92 -9.50 -19.47 22.50
N PRO A 93 -8.91 -18.55 23.30
CA PRO A 93 -8.64 -17.20 22.88
C PRO A 93 -7.78 -17.19 21.60
N GLN A 94 -8.23 -16.47 20.59
CA GLN A 94 -7.56 -16.45 19.29
C GLN A 94 -6.57 -15.29 19.24
N LYS A 95 -5.30 -15.62 19.03
CA LYS A 95 -4.26 -14.62 18.76
C LYS A 95 -4.39 -14.14 17.32
N ARG A 96 -4.44 -12.83 17.13
CA ARG A 96 -4.52 -12.16 15.84
C ARG A 96 -3.50 -11.04 15.80
N ILE A 97 -3.40 -10.37 14.69
CA ILE A 97 -2.51 -9.21 14.54
C ILE A 97 -3.31 -7.96 14.26
N ARG A 98 -2.77 -6.85 14.73
CA ARG A 98 -3.21 -5.49 14.42
C ARG A 98 -2.06 -4.79 13.74
N ILE A 99 -2.33 -4.08 12.65
CA ILE A 99 -1.32 -3.40 11.86
C ILE A 99 -1.64 -1.91 11.86
N TYR A 100 -0.66 -1.10 12.24
CA TYR A 100 -0.73 0.36 12.21
C TYR A 100 -0.15 0.86 10.89
N VAL A 101 -0.98 1.26 9.95
CA VAL A 101 -0.58 1.74 8.63
C VAL A 101 0.30 2.98 8.73
N GLY A 102 -0.02 3.88 9.67
CA GLY A 102 0.74 5.10 9.93
C GLY A 102 2.19 4.87 10.41
N ASN A 103 2.54 3.66 10.85
CA ASN A 103 3.90 3.28 11.22
C ASN A 103 4.56 2.41 10.12
N CYS A 104 3.77 1.92 9.16
CA CYS A 104 4.24 0.95 8.17
C CYS A 104 5.12 1.63 7.11
N ILE A 105 6.28 1.04 6.80
CA ILE A 105 7.17 1.49 5.72
C ILE A 105 6.98 0.71 4.41
N PHE A 106 5.95 -0.12 4.32
CA PHE A 106 5.58 -0.91 3.12
C PHE A 106 6.72 -1.78 2.57
N CYS A 107 7.64 -2.25 3.41
CA CYS A 107 8.81 -3.05 3.00
C CYS A 107 8.45 -4.45 2.47
N GLY A 108 7.27 -5.00 2.84
CA GLY A 108 6.80 -6.30 2.38
C GLY A 108 7.31 -7.52 3.16
N GLN A 109 8.26 -7.38 4.09
CA GLN A 109 8.84 -8.51 4.82
C GLN A 109 7.80 -9.36 5.56
N CYS A 110 6.75 -8.74 6.09
CA CYS A 110 5.65 -9.45 6.75
C CYS A 110 4.82 -10.31 5.78
N VAL A 111 4.72 -9.89 4.51
CA VAL A 111 4.04 -10.63 3.44
C VAL A 111 4.90 -11.84 3.06
N ASP A 112 6.20 -11.63 2.85
CA ASP A 112 7.15 -12.66 2.41
C ASP A 112 7.30 -13.78 3.44
N ILE A 113 7.37 -13.44 4.75
CA ILE A 113 7.53 -14.43 5.84
C ILE A 113 6.24 -15.20 6.14
N CYS A 114 5.08 -14.76 5.68
CA CYS A 114 3.80 -15.34 6.03
C CYS A 114 3.55 -16.67 5.32
N ALA A 115 3.84 -17.80 5.97
CA ALA A 115 3.61 -19.13 5.43
C ALA A 115 2.14 -19.41 5.07
N LYS A 116 1.19 -18.74 5.74
CA LYS A 116 -0.25 -18.88 5.49
C LYS A 116 -0.78 -17.88 4.47
N LYS A 117 0.09 -17.03 3.90
CA LYS A 117 -0.29 -15.97 2.93
C LYS A 117 -1.49 -15.14 3.40
N SER A 118 -1.54 -14.88 4.71
CA SER A 118 -2.60 -14.08 5.33
C SER A 118 -2.42 -12.57 5.11
N LEU A 119 -1.25 -12.16 4.63
CA LEU A 119 -0.91 -10.79 4.33
C LEU A 119 -0.59 -10.65 2.84
N SER A 120 -1.05 -9.57 2.24
CA SER A 120 -0.73 -9.19 0.86
C SER A 120 -0.71 -7.67 0.72
N HIS A 121 -0.17 -7.16 -0.39
CA HIS A 121 -0.27 -5.76 -0.74
C HIS A 121 -1.44 -5.54 -1.69
N SER A 122 -2.15 -4.44 -1.50
CA SER A 122 -3.13 -3.93 -2.46
C SER A 122 -2.50 -2.91 -3.41
N SER A 123 -3.26 -2.44 -4.37
CA SER A 123 -2.89 -1.30 -5.22
C SER A 123 -3.28 0.05 -4.61
N GLU A 124 -3.90 0.06 -3.43
CA GLU A 124 -4.35 1.27 -2.75
C GLU A 124 -3.15 2.06 -2.20
N TYR A 125 -3.03 3.33 -2.58
CA TYR A 125 -1.93 4.21 -2.20
C TYR A 125 -2.37 5.55 -1.61
N LEU A 126 -3.65 5.90 -1.71
CA LEU A 126 -4.20 7.11 -1.11
C LEU A 126 -4.56 6.83 0.36
N LEU A 127 -3.55 6.92 1.24
CA LEU A 127 -3.65 6.51 2.64
C LEU A 127 -3.55 7.68 3.62
N ALA A 128 -3.71 8.91 3.14
CA ALA A 128 -3.63 10.09 3.98
C ALA A 128 -4.77 10.11 4.99
N ALA A 129 -4.45 10.41 6.25
CA ALA A 129 -5.39 10.62 7.32
C ALA A 129 -4.85 11.70 8.26
N GLU A 130 -5.74 12.44 8.91
CA GLU A 130 -5.38 13.47 9.90
C GLU A 130 -4.86 12.84 11.20
N ASP A 131 -5.44 11.71 11.60
CA ASP A 131 -5.03 10.97 12.79
C ASP A 131 -4.34 9.66 12.38
N ARG A 132 -3.14 9.45 12.93
CA ARG A 132 -2.34 8.23 12.75
C ARG A 132 -3.06 6.96 13.21
N TYR A 133 -3.92 7.07 14.20
CA TYR A 133 -4.65 5.96 14.83
C TYR A 133 -6.12 5.92 14.43
N ALA A 134 -6.53 6.65 13.39
CA ALA A 134 -7.87 6.54 12.83
C ALA A 134 -8.17 5.08 12.42
N GLU A 135 -9.43 4.68 12.48
CA GLU A 135 -9.84 3.31 12.06
C GLU A 135 -9.39 2.95 10.65
N SER A 136 -9.34 3.93 9.73
CA SER A 136 -8.82 3.75 8.37
C SER A 136 -7.33 3.38 8.32
N GLN A 137 -6.57 3.70 9.39
CA GLN A 137 -5.14 3.45 9.54
C GLN A 137 -4.82 2.22 10.38
N ILE A 138 -5.84 1.50 10.85
CA ILE A 138 -5.69 0.27 11.63
C ILE A 138 -6.29 -0.89 10.83
N ILE A 139 -5.55 -1.98 10.72
CA ILE A 139 -5.98 -3.21 10.03
C ILE A 139 -6.01 -4.34 11.05
N GLU A 140 -7.17 -4.96 11.25
CA GLU A 140 -7.41 -6.09 12.16
C GLU A 140 -8.03 -7.32 11.47
#